data_c2a4cddb9398541c595d9505c74f8f94
#
_entry.id   c2a4cddb9398541c595d9505c74f8f94
#
_cell.length_a   1.000
_cell.length_b   1.000
_cell.length_c   1.000
_cell.angle_alpha   90.00
_cell.angle_beta   90.00
_cell.angle_gamma   90.00
#
_symmetry.space_group_name_H-M   'P 1'
#
loop_
_entity.id
_entity.type
_entity.pdbx_description
1 polymer ?
#
loop_
_entity_poly.entity_id
_entity_poly.type
_entity_poly.pdbx_seq_one_letter_code
_entity_poly.pdbx_strand_id
1 'polypeptide(L)'
;MQTRTVTTTTEPIAAIPAQHRALHHPETTTGPPGTAPEAVMVEATHLPEPPDPRGRADSGGPTSDLFRQYLREIGRIPLLTAAEEVELARRVEAGLFAEERLAGTPDLDSRLAGDLDRLVVLGRTAKRRLIEANLRLVVSVAKRYVGRGLTMLDLVQEGNLGLIRAVEKFDYARGYKFSTYATWWIRQAMSRALADQARTIRVPVHVVELINRVVRVQRRLLQERGVEPTAEDIAAELDLTPERVTEVLRLALEPVSLHAPVGEEDDVSFGDLIEDGDAPSPVESAAFLLLREHLEAVLSTLGERERKVVQLRYGLDDGRPRTLEEIGRIFGVTRERIRQIESKTLTRLRDHTFADQLRGYLD
;
A
#
# COMPACT_ATOMS: atom_id res chain seq x y z
N MET A 1 57.82 -60.02 7.81
CA MET A 1 56.48 -59.63 7.34
C MET A 1 55.66 -59.25 8.54
N GLN A 2 55.59 -57.96 8.83
CA GLN A 2 54.75 -57.39 9.92
C GLN A 2 53.66 -56.53 9.27
N THR A 3 52.43 -56.99 9.39
CA THR A 3 51.22 -56.29 8.97
C THR A 3 50.85 -55.25 10.04
N ARG A 4 50.92 -53.94 9.67
CA ARG A 4 50.44 -52.83 10.49
C ARG A 4 48.95 -52.67 10.23
N THR A 5 48.11 -52.95 11.24
CA THR A 5 46.70 -52.63 11.26
C THR A 5 46.55 -51.16 11.65
N VAL A 6 45.98 -50.34 10.73
CA VAL A 6 45.61 -48.95 10.97
C VAL A 6 44.20 -48.93 11.56
N THR A 7 44.08 -48.63 12.86
CA THR A 7 42.81 -48.39 13.56
C THR A 7 42.42 -46.94 13.29
N THR A 8 41.37 -46.72 12.51
CA THR A 8 40.74 -45.42 12.30
C THR A 8 39.82 -45.13 13.50
N THR A 9 40.28 -44.25 14.39
CA THR A 9 39.46 -43.76 15.51
C THR A 9 38.58 -42.65 14.97
N THR A 10 37.28 -42.91 14.82
CA THR A 10 36.28 -41.91 14.50
C THR A 10 35.90 -41.21 15.79
N GLU A 11 36.43 -40.03 16.05
CA GLU A 11 35.94 -39.14 17.12
C GLU A 11 34.55 -38.63 16.73
N PRO A 12 33.60 -38.57 17.68
CA PRO A 12 32.28 -38.00 17.46
C PRO A 12 32.41 -36.48 17.31
N ILE A 13 31.90 -35.93 16.20
CA ILE A 13 31.78 -34.50 15.98
C ILE A 13 30.96 -33.89 17.12
N ALA A 14 31.60 -33.05 17.91
CA ALA A 14 31.00 -32.34 19.04
C ALA A 14 29.80 -31.51 18.54
N ALA A 15 28.68 -31.68 19.21
CA ALA A 15 27.48 -30.90 18.97
C ALA A 15 27.77 -29.39 19.19
N ILE A 16 27.59 -28.58 18.14
CA ILE A 16 27.76 -27.14 18.16
C ILE A 16 26.66 -26.53 19.03
N PRO A 17 26.99 -25.72 20.06
CA PRO A 17 25.99 -25.12 20.93
C PRO A 17 25.09 -24.13 20.15
N ALA A 18 23.80 -24.14 20.45
CA ALA A 18 22.72 -23.37 19.85
C ALA A 18 22.82 -21.82 19.95
N GLN A 19 23.96 -21.31 20.43
CA GLN A 19 24.13 -19.88 20.75
C GLN A 19 24.50 -18.96 19.59
N HIS A 20 24.78 -19.46 18.35
CA HIS A 20 25.18 -18.64 17.23
C HIS A 20 24.07 -18.38 16.18
N ARG A 21 22.81 -18.41 16.60
CA ARG A 21 21.67 -18.29 15.68
C ARG A 21 21.21 -16.87 15.35
N ALA A 22 22.02 -15.86 15.63
CA ALA A 22 21.67 -14.47 15.31
C ALA A 22 22.58 -13.94 14.20
N LEU A 23 22.26 -14.25 12.95
CA LEU A 23 22.81 -13.53 11.80
C LEU A 23 22.08 -12.21 11.63
N HIS A 24 22.83 -11.13 11.77
CA HIS A 24 22.41 -9.74 11.63
C HIS A 24 21.89 -9.44 10.22
N HIS A 25 20.61 -9.06 10.15
CA HIS A 25 20.14 -8.08 9.19
C HIS A 25 19.49 -6.93 9.96
N PRO A 26 19.82 -5.66 9.66
CA PRO A 26 19.28 -4.52 10.37
C PRO A 26 17.91 -4.16 9.80
N GLU A 27 16.85 -4.71 10.38
CA GLU A 27 15.53 -4.12 10.26
C GLU A 27 14.77 -4.32 11.57
N THR A 28 14.52 -3.19 12.17
CA THR A 28 13.74 -2.91 13.35
C THR A 28 12.44 -3.72 13.43
N THR A 29 12.44 -4.73 14.29
CA THR A 29 11.20 -5.18 14.93
C THR A 29 11.55 -5.62 16.35
N THR A 30 11.21 -4.78 17.31
CA THR A 30 11.32 -5.00 18.75
C THR A 30 10.45 -6.17 19.17
N GLY A 31 11.10 -7.31 19.43
CA GLY A 31 10.52 -8.46 20.11
C GLY A 31 11.67 -9.34 20.63
N PRO A 32 11.63 -9.84 21.88
CA PRO A 32 12.74 -10.59 22.46
C PRO A 32 13.00 -11.91 21.74
N PRO A 33 14.29 -12.33 21.58
CA PRO A 33 14.62 -13.58 20.92
C PRO A 33 14.30 -14.75 21.84
N GLY A 34 13.39 -15.62 21.42
CA GLY A 34 13.31 -16.95 22.02
C GLY A 34 11.96 -17.45 22.53
N THR A 35 10.91 -16.67 22.49
CA THR A 35 9.56 -17.14 22.82
C THR A 35 8.70 -17.18 21.55
N ALA A 36 8.26 -18.36 21.14
CA ALA A 36 7.11 -18.47 20.26
C ALA A 36 5.95 -17.79 21.01
N PRO A 37 5.26 -16.81 20.41
CA PRO A 37 4.27 -16.04 21.16
C PRO A 37 3.01 -16.89 21.35
N GLU A 38 2.93 -17.61 22.45
CA GLU A 38 1.67 -18.24 22.89
C GLU A 38 0.57 -17.18 23.12
N ALA A 39 0.96 -15.95 23.49
CA ALA A 39 0.03 -14.85 23.71
C ALA A 39 -0.56 -14.25 22.43
N VAL A 40 0.12 -14.32 21.26
CA VAL A 40 -0.39 -13.81 19.99
C VAL A 40 -1.26 -14.85 19.26
N MET A 41 -1.19 -16.12 19.65
CA MET A 41 -2.07 -17.15 19.08
C MET A 41 -3.56 -16.94 19.40
N VAL A 42 -3.89 -16.22 20.48
CA VAL A 42 -5.29 -16.03 20.92
C VAL A 42 -5.99 -14.94 20.10
N GLU A 43 -5.26 -13.89 19.67
CA GLU A 43 -5.88 -12.78 18.90
C GLU A 43 -6.07 -13.07 17.40
N ALA A 44 -5.26 -13.94 16.80
CA ALA A 44 -5.40 -14.30 15.38
C ALA A 44 -6.55 -15.27 15.09
N THR A 45 -7.16 -15.87 16.15
CA THR A 45 -8.21 -16.88 16.00
C THR A 45 -9.61 -16.28 15.84
N HIS A 46 -9.81 -14.98 16.11
CA HIS A 46 -11.10 -14.29 16.05
C HIS A 46 -11.10 -13.16 15.01
N LEU A 47 -10.67 -13.44 13.79
CA LEU A 47 -11.09 -12.60 12.66
C LEU A 47 -12.57 -12.90 12.37
N PRO A 48 -13.40 -11.88 12.17
CA PRO A 48 -14.83 -12.06 11.88
C PRO A 48 -15.01 -13.03 10.72
N GLU A 49 -16.00 -13.93 10.86
CA GLU A 49 -16.40 -14.81 9.76
C GLU A 49 -16.72 -13.96 8.52
N PRO A 50 -16.27 -14.42 7.33
CA PRO A 50 -16.57 -13.71 6.10
C PRO A 50 -18.08 -13.70 5.89
N PRO A 51 -18.66 -12.63 5.31
CA PRO A 51 -20.03 -12.67 4.83
C PRO A 51 -20.20 -13.84 3.88
N ASP A 52 -21.38 -14.51 3.95
CA ASP A 52 -21.75 -15.72 3.23
C ASP A 52 -21.30 -15.68 1.76
N PRO A 53 -20.51 -16.64 1.27
CA PRO A 53 -19.90 -16.61 -0.08
C PRO A 53 -20.93 -16.81 -1.22
N ARG A 54 -22.23 -16.81 -0.97
CA ARG A 54 -23.27 -17.04 -1.99
C ARG A 54 -23.50 -15.86 -2.94
N GLY A 55 -22.76 -14.73 -2.81
CA GLY A 55 -23.02 -13.50 -3.54
C GLY A 55 -22.15 -13.18 -4.74
N ARG A 56 -21.03 -13.89 -4.99
CA ARG A 56 -20.24 -13.71 -6.23
C ARG A 56 -19.65 -15.03 -6.66
N ALA A 57 -20.40 -15.75 -7.49
CA ALA A 57 -19.84 -16.76 -8.38
C ALA A 57 -18.76 -16.03 -9.22
N ASP A 58 -17.50 -16.43 -9.03
CA ASP A 58 -16.36 -16.03 -9.83
C ASP A 58 -16.66 -16.49 -11.28
N SER A 59 -17.27 -15.61 -12.05
CA SER A 59 -17.57 -15.80 -13.45
C SER A 59 -16.25 -15.98 -14.17
N GLY A 60 -16.03 -17.15 -14.78
CA GLY A 60 -14.81 -17.69 -15.38
C GLY A 60 -13.97 -16.70 -16.20
N GLY A 61 -13.28 -15.80 -15.53
CA GLY A 61 -12.30 -14.89 -16.11
C GLY A 61 -10.91 -15.53 -16.17
N PRO A 62 -9.96 -14.92 -16.90
CA PRO A 62 -8.60 -15.44 -17.07
C PRO A 62 -7.88 -15.73 -15.73
N THR A 63 -8.22 -15.04 -14.67
CA THR A 63 -7.67 -15.24 -13.31
C THR A 63 -8.07 -16.59 -12.71
N SER A 64 -9.29 -17.10 -12.99
CA SER A 64 -9.75 -18.40 -12.50
C SER A 64 -9.01 -19.55 -13.17
N ASP A 65 -8.63 -19.41 -14.43
CA ASP A 65 -7.87 -20.42 -15.17
C ASP A 65 -6.41 -20.48 -14.69
N LEU A 66 -5.80 -19.36 -14.40
CA LEU A 66 -4.47 -19.28 -13.80
C LEU A 66 -4.43 -19.96 -12.43
N PHE A 67 -5.45 -19.74 -11.60
CA PHE A 67 -5.54 -20.38 -10.30
C PHE A 67 -5.74 -21.91 -10.41
N ARG A 68 -6.56 -22.36 -11.35
CA ARG A 68 -6.71 -23.80 -11.63
C ARG A 68 -5.41 -24.45 -12.14
N GLN A 69 -4.65 -23.73 -12.97
CA GLN A 69 -3.35 -24.18 -13.42
C GLN A 69 -2.38 -24.31 -12.24
N TYR A 70 -2.31 -23.29 -11.40
CA TYR A 70 -1.48 -23.30 -10.18
C TYR A 70 -1.83 -24.51 -9.28
N LEU A 71 -3.11 -24.77 -9.02
CA LEU A 71 -3.55 -25.91 -8.22
C LEU A 71 -3.12 -27.25 -8.83
N ARG A 72 -3.15 -27.37 -10.16
CA ARG A 72 -2.66 -28.60 -10.86
C ARG A 72 -1.15 -28.78 -10.68
N GLU A 73 -0.38 -27.72 -10.77
CA GLU A 73 1.08 -27.78 -10.62
C GLU A 73 1.48 -28.17 -9.19
N ILE A 74 0.94 -27.50 -8.17
CA ILE A 74 1.26 -27.84 -6.78
C ILE A 74 0.71 -29.21 -6.36
N GLY A 75 -0.36 -29.71 -7.03
CA GLY A 75 -0.96 -31.00 -6.77
C GLY A 75 -0.08 -32.18 -7.18
N ARG A 76 0.88 -31.98 -8.11
CA ARG A 76 1.82 -33.04 -8.57
C ARG A 76 2.95 -33.30 -7.57
N ILE A 77 3.19 -32.35 -6.65
CA ILE A 77 4.29 -32.49 -5.69
C ILE A 77 3.85 -33.39 -4.55
N PRO A 78 4.61 -34.44 -4.22
CA PRO A 78 4.28 -35.34 -3.13
C PRO A 78 4.37 -34.63 -1.78
N LEU A 79 3.52 -35.03 -0.84
CA LEU A 79 3.59 -34.59 0.55
C LEU A 79 4.80 -35.18 1.25
N LEU A 80 5.36 -34.46 2.21
CA LEU A 80 6.48 -34.92 3.02
C LEU A 80 5.97 -35.65 4.29
N THR A 81 6.70 -36.65 4.70
CA THR A 81 6.58 -37.24 6.03
C THR A 81 7.32 -36.36 7.06
N ALA A 82 6.99 -36.53 8.34
CA ALA A 82 7.68 -35.78 9.43
C ALA A 82 9.20 -36.06 9.44
N ALA A 83 9.64 -37.24 9.10
CA ALA A 83 11.07 -37.58 9.00
C ALA A 83 11.75 -36.86 7.83
N GLU A 84 11.08 -36.75 6.67
CA GLU A 84 11.59 -35.98 5.53
C GLU A 84 11.63 -34.47 5.79
N GLU A 85 10.64 -33.90 6.53
CA GLU A 85 10.67 -32.49 6.97
C GLU A 85 11.92 -32.19 7.79
N VAL A 86 12.24 -33.05 8.77
CA VAL A 86 13.43 -32.92 9.61
C VAL A 86 14.72 -33.04 8.80
N GLU A 87 14.79 -34.04 7.92
CA GLU A 87 15.97 -34.27 7.09
C GLU A 87 16.23 -33.10 6.12
N LEU A 88 15.18 -32.57 5.48
CA LEU A 88 15.30 -31.40 4.62
C LEU A 88 15.71 -30.16 5.44
N ALA A 89 15.15 -29.95 6.62
CA ALA A 89 15.52 -28.85 7.49
C ALA A 89 17.00 -28.92 7.92
N ARG A 90 17.52 -30.10 8.24
CA ARG A 90 18.96 -30.30 8.52
C ARG A 90 19.83 -29.91 7.33
N ARG A 91 19.46 -30.31 6.13
CA ARG A 91 20.21 -29.96 4.91
C ARG A 91 20.17 -28.45 4.63
N VAL A 92 19.05 -27.80 4.88
CA VAL A 92 18.94 -26.33 4.77
C VAL A 92 19.90 -25.66 5.77
N GLU A 93 19.89 -26.07 7.02
CA GLU A 93 20.76 -25.55 8.06
C GLU A 93 22.23 -25.76 7.73
N ALA A 94 22.62 -27.00 7.35
CA ALA A 94 23.97 -27.32 6.93
C ALA A 94 24.44 -26.47 5.73
N GLY A 95 23.56 -26.22 4.75
CA GLY A 95 23.85 -25.36 3.62
C GLY A 95 24.07 -23.89 4.02
N LEU A 96 23.29 -23.37 4.95
CA LEU A 96 23.46 -22.00 5.48
C LEU A 96 24.79 -21.86 6.23
N PHE A 97 25.15 -22.81 7.09
CA PHE A 97 26.45 -22.79 7.77
C PHE A 97 27.63 -22.93 6.81
N ALA A 98 27.50 -23.75 5.75
CA ALA A 98 28.52 -23.87 4.73
C ALA A 98 28.70 -22.54 3.96
N GLU A 99 27.61 -21.84 3.61
CA GLU A 99 27.64 -20.53 2.94
C GLU A 99 28.30 -19.46 3.83
N GLU A 100 27.96 -19.42 5.11
CA GLU A 100 28.58 -18.53 6.10
C GLU A 100 30.09 -18.82 6.26
N ARG A 101 30.46 -20.10 6.32
CA ARG A 101 31.88 -20.49 6.46
C ARG A 101 32.71 -20.11 5.22
N LEU A 102 32.15 -20.27 4.03
CA LEU A 102 32.80 -19.84 2.78
C LEU A 102 32.99 -18.32 2.73
N ALA A 103 31.98 -17.57 3.15
CA ALA A 103 32.05 -16.10 3.18
C ALA A 103 33.01 -15.56 4.24
N GLY A 104 33.11 -16.22 5.40
CA GLY A 104 33.88 -15.76 6.54
C GLY A 104 35.36 -16.18 6.55
N THR A 105 35.80 -17.09 5.67
CA THR A 105 37.16 -17.64 5.67
C THR A 105 37.74 -17.66 4.26
N PRO A 106 38.45 -16.61 3.83
CA PRO A 106 38.98 -16.52 2.46
C PRO A 106 40.12 -17.53 2.12
N ASP A 107 40.84 -18.03 3.12
CA ASP A 107 41.98 -18.94 2.95
C ASP A 107 41.61 -20.41 3.26
N LEU A 108 40.48 -20.90 2.74
CA LEU A 108 40.09 -22.29 2.87
C LEU A 108 40.88 -23.19 1.90
N ASP A 109 41.26 -24.40 2.38
CA ASP A 109 41.75 -25.44 1.49
C ASP A 109 40.79 -25.69 0.33
N SER A 110 41.31 -25.80 -0.88
CA SER A 110 40.54 -25.95 -2.12
C SER A 110 39.58 -27.15 -2.10
N ARG A 111 39.98 -28.26 -1.45
CA ARG A 111 39.10 -29.42 -1.28
C ARG A 111 37.94 -29.14 -0.34
N LEU A 112 38.24 -28.50 0.79
CA LEU A 112 37.21 -28.13 1.78
C LEU A 112 36.24 -27.10 1.21
N ALA A 113 36.74 -26.11 0.47
CA ALA A 113 35.88 -25.14 -0.23
C ALA A 113 34.95 -25.82 -1.22
N GLY A 114 35.42 -26.79 -2.00
CA GLY A 114 34.57 -27.55 -2.92
C GLY A 114 33.52 -28.44 -2.22
N ASP A 115 33.86 -28.99 -1.04
CA ASP A 115 32.87 -29.76 -0.27
C ASP A 115 31.81 -28.87 0.39
N LEU A 116 32.20 -27.67 0.87
CA LEU A 116 31.25 -26.66 1.38
C LEU A 116 30.34 -26.14 0.27
N ASP A 117 30.84 -25.86 -0.94
CA ASP A 117 30.02 -25.48 -2.07
C ASP A 117 28.94 -26.52 -2.41
N ARG A 118 29.29 -27.82 -2.34
CA ARG A 118 28.31 -28.91 -2.54
C ARG A 118 27.22 -28.87 -1.46
N LEU A 119 27.58 -28.62 -0.18
CA LEU A 119 26.61 -28.50 0.90
C LEU A 119 25.68 -27.31 0.68
N VAL A 120 26.17 -26.17 0.19
CA VAL A 120 25.35 -25.00 -0.17
C VAL A 120 24.31 -25.37 -1.23
N VAL A 121 24.73 -26.06 -2.31
CA VAL A 121 23.83 -26.49 -3.40
C VAL A 121 22.76 -27.46 -2.88
N LEU A 122 23.18 -28.43 -2.06
CA LEU A 122 22.25 -29.40 -1.43
C LEU A 122 21.25 -28.70 -0.50
N GLY A 123 21.71 -27.72 0.27
CA GLY A 123 20.86 -26.91 1.17
C GLY A 123 19.84 -26.09 0.41
N ARG A 124 20.25 -25.42 -0.67
CA ARG A 124 19.33 -24.67 -1.55
C ARG A 124 18.29 -25.57 -2.20
N THR A 125 18.68 -26.76 -2.66
CA THR A 125 17.77 -27.77 -3.22
C THR A 125 16.79 -28.27 -2.18
N ALA A 126 17.25 -28.54 -0.95
CA ALA A 126 16.39 -28.97 0.17
C ALA A 126 15.40 -27.86 0.56
N LYS A 127 15.84 -26.59 0.63
CA LYS A 127 14.97 -25.43 0.88
C LYS A 127 13.84 -25.35 -0.14
N ARG A 128 14.19 -25.45 -1.43
CA ARG A 128 13.21 -25.43 -2.52
C ARG A 128 12.19 -26.55 -2.39
N ARG A 129 12.66 -27.80 -2.14
CA ARG A 129 11.78 -28.96 -1.98
C ARG A 129 10.85 -28.81 -0.77
N LEU A 130 11.33 -28.29 0.36
CA LEU A 130 10.53 -28.06 1.56
C LEU A 130 9.44 -27.01 1.30
N ILE A 131 9.74 -25.93 0.56
CA ILE A 131 8.76 -24.93 0.15
C ILE A 131 7.72 -25.53 -0.78
N GLU A 132 8.14 -26.17 -1.88
CA GLU A 132 7.26 -26.71 -2.92
C GLU A 132 6.26 -27.72 -2.35
N ALA A 133 6.70 -28.62 -1.47
CA ALA A 133 5.85 -29.62 -0.84
C ALA A 133 4.77 -29.04 0.10
N ASN A 134 4.97 -27.79 0.56
CA ASN A 134 4.06 -27.12 1.50
C ASN A 134 3.19 -26.01 0.86
N LEU A 135 3.23 -25.81 -0.46
CA LEU A 135 2.37 -24.83 -1.16
C LEU A 135 0.88 -25.11 -0.97
N ARG A 136 0.49 -26.38 -0.86
CA ARG A 136 -0.91 -26.77 -0.59
C ARG A 136 -1.40 -26.31 0.78
N LEU A 137 -0.52 -26.22 1.77
CA LEU A 137 -0.84 -25.64 3.08
C LEU A 137 -1.21 -24.17 2.95
N VAL A 138 -0.45 -23.40 2.16
CA VAL A 138 -0.73 -21.96 1.92
C VAL A 138 -2.14 -21.78 1.34
N VAL A 139 -2.51 -22.57 0.32
CA VAL A 139 -3.86 -22.51 -0.27
C VAL A 139 -4.95 -22.83 0.76
N SER A 140 -4.73 -23.81 1.63
CA SER A 140 -5.69 -24.17 2.67
C SER A 140 -5.93 -23.05 3.69
N VAL A 141 -4.89 -22.28 4.00
CA VAL A 141 -4.98 -21.11 4.87
C VAL A 141 -5.65 -19.95 4.13
N ALA A 142 -5.27 -19.69 2.86
CA ALA A 142 -5.77 -18.57 2.05
C ALA A 142 -7.28 -18.61 1.84
N LYS A 143 -7.89 -19.79 1.75
CA LYS A 143 -9.36 -19.96 1.61
C LYS A 143 -10.16 -19.19 2.65
N ARG A 144 -9.64 -19.01 3.87
CA ARG A 144 -10.31 -18.27 4.97
C ARG A 144 -10.25 -16.76 4.83
N TYR A 145 -9.46 -16.24 3.87
CA TYR A 145 -9.24 -14.81 3.64
C TYR A 145 -9.88 -14.31 2.34
N VAL A 146 -10.56 -15.18 1.60
CA VAL A 146 -11.28 -14.83 0.38
C VAL A 146 -12.38 -13.81 0.66
N GLY A 147 -12.59 -12.87 -0.26
CA GLY A 147 -13.62 -11.83 -0.16
C GLY A 147 -13.26 -10.64 0.74
N ARG A 148 -11.98 -10.48 1.13
CA ARG A 148 -11.49 -9.40 2.00
C ARG A 148 -10.69 -8.32 1.27
N GLY A 149 -10.87 -8.16 -0.04
CA GLY A 149 -10.24 -7.09 -0.83
C GLY A 149 -9.05 -7.52 -1.68
N LEU A 150 -8.47 -8.72 -1.47
CA LEU A 150 -7.43 -9.29 -2.33
C LEU A 150 -7.96 -10.50 -3.10
N THR A 151 -7.42 -10.74 -4.31
CA THR A 151 -7.72 -11.93 -5.09
C THR A 151 -7.12 -13.18 -4.45
N MET A 152 -7.67 -14.36 -4.77
CA MET A 152 -7.15 -15.63 -4.23
C MET A 152 -5.69 -15.87 -4.60
N LEU A 153 -5.26 -15.49 -5.80
CA LEU A 153 -3.87 -15.63 -6.24
C LEU A 153 -2.93 -14.71 -5.45
N ASP A 154 -3.33 -13.46 -5.21
CA ASP A 154 -2.52 -12.51 -4.44
C ASP A 154 -2.37 -12.98 -2.99
N LEU A 155 -3.46 -13.46 -2.37
CA LEU A 155 -3.42 -14.05 -1.03
C LEU A 155 -2.46 -15.25 -0.97
N VAL A 156 -2.47 -16.11 -1.98
CA VAL A 156 -1.56 -17.26 -2.05
C VAL A 156 -0.11 -16.79 -2.19
N GLN A 157 0.17 -15.79 -3.03
CA GLN A 157 1.54 -15.28 -3.20
C GLN A 157 2.07 -14.63 -1.92
N GLU A 158 1.27 -13.81 -1.25
CA GLU A 158 1.65 -13.26 0.05
C GLU A 158 1.84 -14.35 1.12
N GLY A 159 1.00 -15.38 1.10
CA GLY A 159 1.16 -16.56 1.94
C GLY A 159 2.42 -17.36 1.64
N ASN A 160 2.83 -17.46 0.36
CA ASN A 160 4.07 -18.09 -0.04
C ASN A 160 5.30 -17.35 0.49
N LEU A 161 5.27 -16.01 0.56
CA LEU A 161 6.32 -15.22 1.22
C LEU A 161 6.39 -15.55 2.72
N GLY A 162 5.24 -15.74 3.36
CA GLY A 162 5.17 -16.22 4.74
C GLY A 162 5.77 -17.62 4.91
N LEU A 163 5.45 -18.55 3.99
CA LEU A 163 6.00 -19.90 3.97
C LEU A 163 7.54 -19.91 3.82
N ILE A 164 8.09 -19.08 2.93
CA ILE A 164 9.53 -18.94 2.73
C ILE A 164 10.21 -18.53 4.04
N ARG A 165 9.66 -17.51 4.73
CA ARG A 165 10.16 -17.07 6.04
C ARG A 165 10.05 -18.16 7.11
N ALA A 166 8.99 -18.97 7.06
CA ALA A 166 8.83 -20.09 7.95
C ALA A 166 9.94 -21.15 7.75
N VAL A 167 10.27 -21.48 6.48
CA VAL A 167 11.34 -22.42 6.14
C VAL A 167 12.71 -21.91 6.63
N GLU A 168 12.97 -20.61 6.49
CA GLU A 168 14.24 -20.00 6.93
C GLU A 168 14.43 -20.01 8.48
N LYS A 169 13.32 -19.96 9.21
CA LYS A 169 13.34 -19.85 10.69
C LYS A 169 12.91 -21.13 11.40
N PHE A 170 12.66 -22.20 10.68
CA PHE A 170 12.17 -23.44 11.27
C PHE A 170 13.25 -24.15 12.07
N ASP A 171 12.94 -24.45 13.34
CA ASP A 171 13.78 -25.20 14.25
C ASP A 171 13.24 -26.62 14.45
N TYR A 172 13.79 -27.58 13.74
CA TYR A 172 13.39 -28.99 13.82
C TYR A 172 13.76 -29.62 15.17
N ALA A 173 14.75 -29.08 15.91
CA ALA A 173 15.17 -29.63 17.20
C ALA A 173 14.08 -29.52 18.30
N ARG A 174 13.12 -28.59 18.11
CA ARG A 174 11.98 -28.42 19.01
C ARG A 174 10.92 -29.52 18.91
N GLY A 175 11.00 -30.41 17.94
CA GLY A 175 10.10 -31.56 17.76
C GLY A 175 8.69 -31.24 17.27
N TYR A 176 8.38 -29.98 16.94
CA TYR A 176 7.08 -29.61 16.36
C TYR A 176 7.02 -29.90 14.87
N LYS A 177 5.81 -30.23 14.36
CA LYS A 177 5.57 -30.36 12.91
C LYS A 177 5.78 -29.02 12.22
N PHE A 178 6.39 -29.05 11.04
CA PHE A 178 6.63 -27.86 10.23
C PHE A 178 5.33 -27.09 9.96
N SER A 179 4.23 -27.81 9.63
CA SER A 179 2.93 -27.19 9.33
C SER A 179 2.38 -26.31 10.46
N THR A 180 2.59 -26.68 11.72
CA THR A 180 2.15 -25.88 12.89
C THR A 180 2.86 -24.53 12.93
N TYR A 181 4.17 -24.53 12.72
CA TYR A 181 4.99 -23.33 12.70
C TYR A 181 4.73 -22.46 11.45
N ALA A 182 4.68 -23.08 10.27
CA ALA A 182 4.45 -22.41 9.01
C ALA A 182 3.09 -21.70 8.94
N THR A 183 2.05 -22.32 9.50
CA THR A 183 0.70 -21.73 9.53
C THR A 183 0.69 -20.36 10.20
N TRP A 184 1.48 -20.13 11.24
CA TRP A 184 1.58 -18.83 11.90
C TRP A 184 2.19 -17.78 10.95
N TRP A 185 3.31 -18.08 10.28
CA TRP A 185 3.96 -17.18 9.34
C TRP A 185 3.08 -16.86 8.13
N ILE A 186 2.40 -17.88 7.60
CA ILE A 186 1.47 -17.74 6.47
C ILE A 186 0.31 -16.80 6.86
N ARG A 187 -0.30 -17.01 8.03
CA ARG A 187 -1.37 -16.14 8.53
C ARG A 187 -0.89 -14.70 8.74
N GLN A 188 0.27 -14.53 9.34
CA GLN A 188 0.85 -13.22 9.59
C GLN A 188 1.11 -12.46 8.27
N ALA A 189 1.67 -13.15 7.27
CA ALA A 189 1.93 -12.56 5.96
C ALA A 189 0.62 -12.14 5.27
N MET A 190 -0.39 -13.00 5.23
CA MET A 190 -1.70 -12.70 4.63
C MET A 190 -2.43 -11.57 5.37
N SER A 191 -2.41 -11.57 6.70
CA SER A 191 -3.06 -10.51 7.49
C SER A 191 -2.39 -9.16 7.26
N ARG A 192 -1.06 -9.14 7.18
CA ARG A 192 -0.31 -7.92 6.88
C ARG A 192 -0.57 -7.44 5.46
N ALA A 193 -0.58 -8.34 4.47
CA ALA A 193 -0.90 -7.99 3.09
C ALA A 193 -2.30 -7.40 2.94
N LEU A 194 -3.30 -7.96 3.62
CA LEU A 194 -4.66 -7.40 3.67
C LEU A 194 -4.68 -5.99 4.27
N ALA A 195 -3.94 -5.76 5.36
CA ALA A 195 -3.87 -4.43 5.95
C ALA A 195 -3.19 -3.41 5.03
N ASP A 196 -2.17 -3.84 4.28
CA ASP A 196 -1.34 -2.98 3.44
C ASP A 196 -1.90 -2.72 2.04
N GLN A 197 -2.64 -3.68 1.45
CA GLN A 197 -2.95 -3.70 0.02
C GLN A 197 -4.45 -3.83 -0.31
N ALA A 198 -5.30 -4.27 0.65
CA ALA A 198 -6.71 -4.56 0.36
C ALA A 198 -7.56 -3.30 0.11
N ARG A 199 -7.13 -2.13 0.57
CA ARG A 199 -7.88 -0.88 0.46
C ARG A 199 -7.39 -0.01 -0.69
N THR A 200 -8.30 0.57 -1.46
CA THR A 200 -8.00 1.54 -2.52
C THR A 200 -7.22 2.74 -1.97
N ILE A 201 -7.63 3.26 -0.81
CA ILE A 201 -6.88 4.28 -0.08
C ILE A 201 -6.15 3.58 1.06
N ARG A 202 -4.81 3.46 0.92
CA ARG A 202 -3.95 2.78 1.90
C ARG A 202 -4.02 3.47 3.27
N VAL A 203 -4.21 2.66 4.30
CA VAL A 203 -4.23 3.08 5.71
C VAL A 203 -3.10 2.35 6.46
N PRO A 204 -2.38 3.00 7.39
CA PRO A 204 -1.34 2.36 8.19
C PRO A 204 -1.88 1.16 8.99
N VAL A 205 -1.05 0.10 9.15
CA VAL A 205 -1.46 -1.18 9.76
C VAL A 205 -2.07 -1.00 11.15
N HIS A 206 -1.47 -0.16 12.01
CA HIS A 206 -1.98 0.09 13.37
C HIS A 206 -3.39 0.71 13.38
N VAL A 207 -3.72 1.52 12.36
CA VAL A 207 -5.08 2.09 12.22
C VAL A 207 -6.06 1.02 11.71
N VAL A 208 -5.63 0.13 10.80
CA VAL A 208 -6.44 -1.02 10.37
C VAL A 208 -6.74 -1.96 11.54
N GLU A 209 -5.78 -2.20 12.41
CA GLU A 209 -5.98 -2.98 13.64
C GLU A 209 -7.00 -2.31 14.58
N LEU A 210 -6.92 -0.98 14.71
CA LEU A 210 -7.90 -0.22 15.49
C LEU A 210 -9.30 -0.28 14.87
N ILE A 211 -9.43 -0.10 13.55
CA ILE A 211 -10.70 -0.27 12.82
C ILE A 211 -11.28 -1.66 13.09
N ASN A 212 -10.47 -2.71 12.98
CA ASN A 212 -10.92 -4.08 13.22
C ASN A 212 -11.39 -4.30 14.66
N ARG A 213 -10.74 -3.67 15.65
CA ARG A 213 -11.21 -3.71 17.05
C ARG A 213 -12.56 -3.02 17.22
N VAL A 214 -12.71 -1.80 16.70
CA VAL A 214 -13.93 -1.01 16.78
C VAL A 214 -15.09 -1.76 16.13
N VAL A 215 -14.92 -2.25 14.89
CA VAL A 215 -15.97 -2.99 14.16
C VAL A 215 -16.33 -4.32 14.88
N ARG A 216 -15.37 -4.98 15.50
CA ARG A 216 -15.63 -6.21 16.29
C ARG A 216 -16.50 -5.92 17.52
N VAL A 217 -16.18 -4.87 18.27
CA VAL A 217 -16.96 -4.45 19.44
C VAL A 217 -18.34 -4.00 19.00
N GLN A 218 -18.47 -3.21 17.94
CA GLN A 218 -19.76 -2.78 17.38
C GLN A 218 -20.65 -3.99 17.06
N ARG A 219 -20.13 -5.00 16.37
CA ARG A 219 -20.88 -6.22 16.03
C ARG A 219 -21.28 -7.02 17.27
N ARG A 220 -20.38 -7.14 18.25
CA ARG A 220 -20.69 -7.82 19.52
C ARG A 220 -21.80 -7.12 20.26
N LEU A 221 -21.72 -5.81 20.47
CA LEU A 221 -22.73 -5.03 21.17
C LEU A 221 -24.07 -5.07 20.43
N LEU A 222 -24.07 -5.04 19.09
CA LEU A 222 -25.28 -5.20 18.27
C LEU A 222 -25.93 -6.57 18.51
N GLN A 223 -25.13 -7.65 18.57
CA GLN A 223 -25.65 -9.00 18.86
C GLN A 223 -26.20 -9.15 20.28
N GLU A 224 -25.56 -8.52 21.27
CA GLU A 224 -25.95 -8.60 22.69
C GLU A 224 -27.20 -7.75 22.98
N ARG A 225 -27.31 -6.55 22.40
CA ARG A 225 -28.38 -5.59 22.71
C ARG A 225 -29.50 -5.55 21.67
N GLY A 226 -29.28 -6.08 20.47
CA GLY A 226 -30.23 -6.04 19.34
C GLY A 226 -30.48 -4.65 18.74
N VAL A 227 -29.73 -3.64 19.21
CA VAL A 227 -29.82 -2.23 18.75
C VAL A 227 -28.42 -1.77 18.38
N GLU A 228 -28.31 -0.91 17.36
CA GLU A 228 -27.04 -0.37 16.93
C GLU A 228 -26.38 0.45 18.05
N PRO A 229 -25.14 0.12 18.46
CA PRO A 229 -24.46 0.81 19.56
C PRO A 229 -24.03 2.22 19.16
N THR A 230 -24.10 3.15 20.11
CA THR A 230 -23.61 4.52 19.93
C THR A 230 -22.07 4.58 19.97
N ALA A 231 -21.50 5.71 19.53
CA ALA A 231 -20.05 5.91 19.61
C ALA A 231 -19.56 5.89 21.08
N GLU A 232 -20.38 6.37 22.02
CA GLU A 232 -20.10 6.35 23.46
C GLU A 232 -20.06 4.92 24.02
N ASP A 233 -20.98 4.04 23.61
CA ASP A 233 -21.01 2.64 24.03
C ASP A 233 -19.72 1.91 23.61
N ILE A 234 -19.28 2.11 22.36
CA ILE A 234 -18.06 1.51 21.81
C ILE A 234 -16.81 2.10 22.50
N ALA A 235 -16.81 3.41 22.73
CA ALA A 235 -15.74 4.13 23.38
C ALA A 235 -15.48 3.64 24.81
N ALA A 236 -16.56 3.43 25.58
CA ALA A 236 -16.50 2.90 26.94
C ALA A 236 -15.88 1.50 27.00
N GLU A 237 -16.16 0.64 25.99
CA GLU A 237 -15.66 -0.73 25.93
C GLU A 237 -14.19 -0.82 25.51
N LEU A 238 -13.71 0.16 24.72
CA LEU A 238 -12.34 0.19 24.17
C LEU A 238 -11.40 1.13 24.90
N ASP A 239 -11.88 1.85 25.93
CA ASP A 239 -11.13 2.91 26.64
C ASP A 239 -10.63 4.00 25.66
N LEU A 240 -11.53 4.45 24.76
CA LEU A 240 -11.29 5.47 23.76
C LEU A 240 -12.24 6.65 23.96
N THR A 241 -11.94 7.79 23.30
CA THR A 241 -12.90 8.91 23.25
C THR A 241 -13.94 8.67 22.15
N PRO A 242 -15.21 9.14 22.31
CA PRO A 242 -16.26 8.99 21.31
C PRO A 242 -15.90 9.63 19.95
N GLU A 243 -15.17 10.77 19.99
CA GLU A 243 -14.69 11.44 18.78
C GLU A 243 -13.73 10.55 18.02
N ARG A 244 -12.82 9.84 18.72
CA ARG A 244 -11.87 8.91 18.10
C ARG A 244 -12.57 7.72 17.49
N VAL A 245 -13.63 7.18 18.13
CA VAL A 245 -14.44 6.10 17.56
C VAL A 245 -15.13 6.57 16.27
N THR A 246 -15.72 7.77 16.28
CA THR A 246 -16.37 8.35 15.09
C THR A 246 -15.38 8.55 13.94
N GLU A 247 -14.17 9.04 14.22
CA GLU A 247 -13.11 9.18 13.23
C GLU A 247 -12.72 7.82 12.63
N VAL A 248 -12.52 6.81 13.48
CA VAL A 248 -12.15 5.45 13.06
C VAL A 248 -13.26 4.82 12.20
N LEU A 249 -14.53 5.01 12.53
CA LEU A 249 -15.64 4.53 11.72
C LEU A 249 -15.71 5.21 10.36
N ARG A 250 -15.39 6.51 10.26
CA ARG A 250 -15.26 7.21 8.96
C ARG A 250 -14.13 6.64 8.12
N LEU A 251 -12.97 6.34 8.73
CA LEU A 251 -11.85 5.70 8.04
C LEU A 251 -12.14 4.24 7.64
N ALA A 252 -13.12 3.60 8.27
CA ALA A 252 -13.55 2.24 7.93
C ALA A 252 -14.34 2.18 6.62
N LEU A 253 -14.93 3.28 6.16
CA LEU A 253 -15.69 3.35 4.91
C LEU A 253 -14.79 3.11 3.71
N GLU A 254 -15.32 2.39 2.72
CA GLU A 254 -14.66 2.17 1.45
C GLU A 254 -15.25 3.09 0.37
N PRO A 255 -14.44 3.59 -0.58
CA PRO A 255 -14.95 4.40 -1.68
C PRO A 255 -15.88 3.59 -2.59
N VAL A 256 -16.94 4.24 -3.06
CA VAL A 256 -17.88 3.67 -4.03
C VAL A 256 -17.36 3.95 -5.44
N SER A 257 -17.58 3.01 -6.38
CA SER A 257 -17.22 3.20 -7.79
C SER A 257 -18.10 4.27 -8.43
N LEU A 258 -17.51 5.19 -9.18
CA LEU A 258 -18.25 6.16 -10.00
C LEU A 258 -19.02 5.50 -11.14
N HIS A 259 -18.61 4.29 -11.56
CA HIS A 259 -19.33 3.51 -12.57
C HIS A 259 -20.44 2.62 -11.97
N ALA A 260 -20.71 2.72 -10.67
CA ALA A 260 -21.82 1.97 -10.09
C ALA A 260 -23.14 2.46 -10.71
N PRO A 261 -24.00 1.55 -11.23
CA PRO A 261 -25.30 1.93 -11.80
C PRO A 261 -26.22 2.47 -10.71
N VAL A 262 -27.00 3.48 -11.06
CA VAL A 262 -28.00 4.11 -10.19
C VAL A 262 -29.38 3.95 -10.80
N GLY A 263 -30.27 3.25 -10.11
CA GLY A 263 -31.63 2.95 -10.60
C GLY A 263 -31.78 1.54 -11.15
N GLU A 264 -32.97 1.23 -11.65
CA GLU A 264 -33.34 -0.10 -12.16
C GLU A 264 -32.95 -0.33 -13.64
N GLU A 265 -32.63 0.73 -14.40
CA GLU A 265 -32.41 0.67 -15.85
C GLU A 265 -30.94 0.72 -16.28
N ASP A 266 -29.98 0.58 -15.38
CA ASP A 266 -28.50 0.53 -15.63
C ASP A 266 -27.92 1.64 -16.56
N ASP A 267 -28.74 2.58 -17.05
CA ASP A 267 -28.36 3.59 -18.02
C ASP A 267 -27.62 4.81 -17.42
N VAL A 268 -27.71 5.00 -16.08
CA VAL A 268 -27.08 6.13 -15.37
C VAL A 268 -26.08 5.63 -14.37
N SER A 269 -24.83 6.11 -14.47
CA SER A 269 -23.81 5.83 -13.48
C SER A 269 -23.80 6.86 -12.35
N PHE A 270 -23.25 6.50 -11.18
CA PHE A 270 -23.13 7.43 -10.06
C PHE A 270 -22.30 8.68 -10.42
N GLY A 271 -21.32 8.53 -11.34
CA GLY A 271 -20.50 9.62 -11.84
C GLY A 271 -21.28 10.67 -12.62
N ASP A 272 -22.35 10.29 -13.32
CA ASP A 272 -23.19 11.19 -14.13
C ASP A 272 -24.04 12.13 -13.26
N LEU A 273 -24.20 11.81 -11.99
CA LEU A 273 -24.96 12.63 -11.01
C LEU A 273 -24.09 13.71 -10.35
N ILE A 274 -22.77 13.68 -10.56
CA ILE A 274 -21.83 14.64 -9.95
C ILE A 274 -21.73 15.85 -10.87
N GLU A 275 -22.17 17.01 -10.38
CA GLU A 275 -22.06 18.28 -11.09
C GLU A 275 -20.60 18.72 -11.17
N ASP A 276 -20.19 19.20 -12.36
CA ASP A 276 -18.88 19.83 -12.55
C ASP A 276 -18.93 21.27 -12.02
N GLY A 277 -18.48 21.46 -10.78
CA GLY A 277 -18.42 22.75 -10.10
C GLY A 277 -17.41 23.74 -10.71
N ASP A 278 -16.47 23.27 -11.53
CA ASP A 278 -15.46 24.12 -12.19
C ASP A 278 -15.88 24.55 -13.60
N ALA A 279 -16.97 24.00 -14.11
CA ALA A 279 -17.50 24.39 -15.41
C ALA A 279 -18.01 25.85 -15.37
N PRO A 280 -17.47 26.75 -16.20
CA PRO A 280 -17.91 28.15 -16.20
C PRO A 280 -19.38 28.23 -16.63
N SER A 281 -20.19 28.92 -15.85
CA SER A 281 -21.58 29.16 -16.19
C SER A 281 -21.69 29.89 -17.53
N PRO A 282 -22.63 29.50 -18.43
CA PRO A 282 -22.87 30.23 -19.67
C PRO A 282 -23.15 31.72 -19.44
N VAL A 283 -23.79 32.05 -18.33
CA VAL A 283 -24.07 33.44 -17.92
C VAL A 283 -22.78 34.18 -17.58
N GLU A 284 -21.87 33.56 -16.80
CA GLU A 284 -20.57 34.14 -16.44
C GLU A 284 -19.69 34.32 -17.68
N SER A 285 -19.69 33.32 -18.58
CA SER A 285 -18.95 33.40 -19.84
C SER A 285 -19.45 34.55 -20.73
N ALA A 286 -20.76 34.72 -20.83
CA ALA A 286 -21.37 35.84 -21.59
C ALA A 286 -21.07 37.20 -20.91
N ALA A 287 -21.17 37.26 -19.55
CA ALA A 287 -20.83 38.47 -18.79
C ALA A 287 -19.36 38.86 -18.99
N PHE A 288 -18.44 37.89 -19.00
CA PHE A 288 -17.03 38.13 -19.24
C PHE A 288 -16.75 38.68 -20.64
N LEU A 289 -17.43 38.16 -21.66
CA LEU A 289 -17.31 38.69 -23.03
C LEU A 289 -17.81 40.13 -23.12
N LEU A 290 -18.98 40.43 -22.54
CA LEU A 290 -19.52 41.78 -22.49
C LEU A 290 -18.62 42.74 -21.70
N LEU A 291 -18.06 42.31 -20.59
CA LEU A 291 -17.07 43.10 -19.81
C LEU A 291 -15.87 43.44 -20.68
N ARG A 292 -15.36 42.48 -21.47
CA ARG A 292 -14.23 42.71 -22.37
C ARG A 292 -14.57 43.71 -23.45
N GLU A 293 -15.75 43.61 -24.11
CA GLU A 293 -16.20 44.57 -25.09
C GLU A 293 -16.35 45.99 -24.52
N HIS A 294 -16.97 46.09 -23.34
CA HIS A 294 -17.10 47.40 -22.63
C HIS A 294 -15.73 47.99 -22.26
N LEU A 295 -14.82 47.17 -21.78
CA LEU A 295 -13.46 47.58 -21.45
C LEU A 295 -12.71 48.09 -22.68
N GLU A 296 -12.80 47.37 -23.84
CA GLU A 296 -12.20 47.80 -25.08
C GLU A 296 -12.82 49.13 -25.60
N ALA A 297 -14.13 49.30 -25.48
CA ALA A 297 -14.83 50.54 -25.82
C ALA A 297 -14.33 51.70 -24.97
N VAL A 298 -14.22 51.51 -23.62
CA VAL A 298 -13.68 52.54 -22.72
C VAL A 298 -12.22 52.86 -23.03
N LEU A 299 -11.37 51.87 -23.26
CA LEU A 299 -9.98 52.06 -23.66
C LEU A 299 -9.80 52.76 -24.97
N SER A 300 -10.77 52.62 -25.93
CA SER A 300 -10.73 53.29 -27.24
C SER A 300 -10.90 54.83 -27.15
N THR A 301 -11.48 55.34 -26.04
CA THR A 301 -11.65 56.77 -25.80
C THR A 301 -10.34 57.45 -25.34
N LEU A 302 -9.32 56.68 -24.99
CA LEU A 302 -8.00 57.15 -24.60
C LEU A 302 -7.12 57.45 -25.80
N GLY A 303 -6.15 58.35 -25.61
CA GLY A 303 -5.10 58.51 -26.60
C GLY A 303 -4.29 57.23 -26.84
N GLU A 304 -3.78 57.01 -28.04
CA GLU A 304 -3.10 55.78 -28.45
C GLU A 304 -1.93 55.41 -27.47
N ARG A 305 -1.17 56.37 -27.05
CA ARG A 305 -0.10 56.18 -26.08
C ARG A 305 -0.61 55.76 -24.67
N GLU A 306 -1.66 56.46 -24.20
CA GLU A 306 -2.29 56.19 -22.91
C GLU A 306 -2.88 54.78 -22.86
N ARG A 307 -3.62 54.40 -23.93
CA ARG A 307 -4.18 53.06 -24.08
C ARG A 307 -3.11 51.95 -24.05
N LYS A 308 -2.03 52.14 -24.85
CA LYS A 308 -0.96 51.11 -24.89
C LYS A 308 -0.21 50.96 -23.59
N VAL A 309 0.00 52.09 -22.84
CA VAL A 309 0.59 52.01 -21.49
C VAL A 309 -0.27 51.19 -20.54
N VAL A 310 -1.60 51.38 -20.54
CA VAL A 310 -2.53 50.62 -19.70
C VAL A 310 -2.56 49.15 -20.14
N GLN A 311 -2.68 48.89 -21.43
CA GLN A 311 -2.67 47.49 -21.95
C GLN A 311 -1.43 46.73 -21.52
N LEU A 312 -0.25 47.29 -21.68
CA LEU A 312 1.01 46.68 -21.30
C LEU A 312 1.16 46.53 -19.77
N ARG A 313 0.67 47.53 -19.02
CA ARG A 313 0.77 47.57 -17.55
C ARG A 313 -0.04 46.42 -16.92
N TYR A 314 -1.25 46.20 -17.40
CA TYR A 314 -2.18 45.23 -16.85
C TYR A 314 -2.20 43.90 -17.66
N GLY A 315 -1.41 43.82 -18.73
CA GLY A 315 -1.32 42.62 -19.54
C GLY A 315 -2.60 42.30 -20.32
N LEU A 316 -3.36 43.34 -20.71
CA LEU A 316 -4.65 43.17 -21.41
C LEU A 316 -4.50 42.62 -22.84
N ASP A 317 -3.31 42.65 -23.41
CA ASP A 317 -3.01 42.26 -24.78
C ASP A 317 -2.46 40.82 -24.85
N ASP A 318 -1.49 40.51 -23.96
CA ASP A 318 -0.72 39.26 -23.99
C ASP A 318 -0.82 38.46 -22.67
N GLY A 319 -1.67 38.89 -21.73
CA GLY A 319 -1.82 38.26 -20.41
C GLY A 319 -0.65 38.49 -19.44
N ARG A 320 0.37 39.29 -19.83
CA ARG A 320 1.58 39.51 -19.01
C ARG A 320 1.67 40.97 -18.53
N PRO A 321 1.43 41.28 -17.25
CA PRO A 321 1.61 42.58 -16.71
C PRO A 321 3.11 42.99 -16.72
N ARG A 322 3.41 44.18 -17.23
CA ARG A 322 4.77 44.71 -17.32
C ARG A 322 5.05 45.76 -16.25
N THR A 323 6.31 45.87 -15.87
CA THR A 323 6.74 46.91 -14.92
C THR A 323 6.84 48.27 -15.60
N LEU A 324 6.72 49.36 -14.80
CA LEU A 324 6.84 50.72 -15.30
C LEU A 324 8.19 51.01 -15.98
N GLU A 325 9.24 50.30 -15.55
CA GLU A 325 10.58 50.44 -16.15
C GLU A 325 10.67 49.79 -17.52
N GLU A 326 10.10 48.59 -17.69
CA GLU A 326 10.03 47.90 -19.00
C GLU A 326 9.20 48.69 -19.99
N ILE A 327 8.05 49.24 -19.54
CA ILE A 327 7.22 50.10 -20.38
C ILE A 327 8.01 51.37 -20.76
N GLY A 328 8.75 51.94 -19.80
CA GLY A 328 9.59 53.12 -20.05
C GLY A 328 10.64 52.85 -21.14
N ARG A 329 11.25 51.67 -21.14
CA ARG A 329 12.21 51.25 -22.20
C ARG A 329 11.53 51.11 -23.56
N ILE A 330 10.32 50.59 -23.62
CA ILE A 330 9.55 50.42 -24.90
C ILE A 330 9.22 51.79 -25.51
N PHE A 331 8.81 52.75 -24.68
CA PHE A 331 8.42 54.10 -25.15
C PHE A 331 9.55 55.12 -25.17
N GLY A 332 10.75 54.79 -24.78
CA GLY A 332 11.91 55.66 -24.73
C GLY A 332 11.76 56.83 -23.72
N VAL A 333 11.08 56.60 -22.59
CA VAL A 333 10.81 57.57 -21.55
C VAL A 333 11.16 57.06 -20.15
N THR A 334 11.30 57.97 -19.19
CA THR A 334 11.62 57.59 -17.79
C THR A 334 10.47 56.87 -17.11
N ARG A 335 10.78 55.99 -16.14
CA ARG A 335 9.82 55.30 -15.27
C ARG A 335 8.78 56.26 -14.67
N GLU A 336 9.25 57.42 -14.20
CA GLU A 336 8.38 58.42 -13.58
C GLU A 336 7.37 59.01 -14.59
N ARG A 337 7.78 59.17 -15.84
CA ARG A 337 6.87 59.63 -16.90
C ARG A 337 5.78 58.64 -17.20
N ILE A 338 6.09 57.36 -17.20
CA ILE A 338 5.06 56.29 -17.35
C ILE A 338 4.12 56.30 -16.15
N ARG A 339 4.61 56.45 -14.91
CA ARG A 339 3.80 56.56 -13.70
C ARG A 339 2.81 57.73 -13.76
N GLN A 340 3.26 58.90 -14.27
CA GLN A 340 2.40 60.06 -14.48
C GLN A 340 1.31 59.80 -15.52
N ILE A 341 1.65 59.16 -16.64
CA ILE A 341 0.69 58.78 -17.67
C ILE A 341 -0.33 57.80 -17.10
N GLU A 342 0.12 56.74 -16.42
CA GLU A 342 -0.76 55.76 -15.77
C GLU A 342 -1.74 56.44 -14.80
N SER A 343 -1.25 57.24 -13.86
CA SER A 343 -2.07 57.92 -12.88
C SER A 343 -3.11 58.85 -13.51
N LYS A 344 -2.70 59.65 -14.50
CA LYS A 344 -3.59 60.54 -15.23
C LYS A 344 -4.66 59.76 -16.02
N THR A 345 -4.27 58.68 -16.64
CA THR A 345 -5.18 57.82 -17.44
C THR A 345 -6.20 57.13 -16.55
N LEU A 346 -5.76 56.57 -15.40
CA LEU A 346 -6.65 55.91 -14.45
C LEU A 346 -7.65 56.92 -13.82
N THR A 347 -7.21 58.16 -13.53
CA THR A 347 -8.13 59.21 -13.06
C THR A 347 -9.18 59.52 -14.14
N ARG A 348 -8.76 59.68 -15.38
CA ARG A 348 -9.65 59.93 -16.52
C ARG A 348 -10.67 58.79 -16.72
N LEU A 349 -10.23 57.52 -16.59
CA LEU A 349 -11.11 56.37 -16.70
C LEU A 349 -12.12 56.29 -15.55
N ARG A 350 -11.72 56.71 -14.34
CA ARG A 350 -12.60 56.78 -13.16
C ARG A 350 -13.71 57.79 -13.30
N ASP A 351 -13.43 58.91 -13.93
CA ASP A 351 -14.36 60.04 -14.12
C ASP A 351 -15.21 59.91 -15.41
N HIS A 352 -14.99 58.81 -16.20
CA HIS A 352 -15.68 58.58 -17.44
C HIS A 352 -17.07 57.99 -17.23
N THR A 353 -18.08 58.43 -18.05
CA THR A 353 -19.45 57.97 -17.98
C THR A 353 -19.61 56.44 -18.12
N PHE A 354 -18.63 55.76 -18.80
CA PHE A 354 -18.60 54.30 -18.92
C PHE A 354 -18.08 53.58 -17.66
N ALA A 355 -17.44 54.30 -16.71
CA ALA A 355 -17.01 53.68 -15.48
C ALA A 355 -18.17 53.14 -14.65
N ASP A 356 -19.33 53.75 -14.71
CA ASP A 356 -20.54 53.28 -14.02
C ASP A 356 -21.09 51.99 -14.63
N GLN A 357 -20.91 51.76 -15.93
CA GLN A 357 -21.29 50.51 -16.62
C GLN A 357 -20.36 49.36 -16.20
N LEU A 358 -19.07 49.63 -15.96
CA LEU A 358 -18.11 48.59 -15.50
C LEU A 358 -18.29 48.23 -14.02
N ARG A 359 -18.87 49.09 -13.19
CA ARG A 359 -19.15 48.79 -11.77
C ARG A 359 -20.14 47.63 -11.62
N GLY A 360 -21.14 47.50 -12.50
CA GLY A 360 -22.10 46.39 -12.48
C GLY A 360 -21.53 45.01 -12.69
N TYR A 361 -20.24 44.90 -13.02
CA TYR A 361 -19.53 43.60 -13.14
C TYR A 361 -18.64 43.27 -11.93
N LEU A 362 -18.59 44.15 -10.90
CA LEU A 362 -17.77 43.99 -9.70
C LEU A 362 -18.60 43.55 -8.49
N ASP A 363 -19.92 43.64 -8.58
CA ASP A 363 -20.88 43.18 -7.59
C ASP A 363 -21.37 41.76 -7.93
#